data_f317343987fb7442b374580462a9fc11
#
_entry.id   f317343987fb7442b374580462a9fc11
#
_cell.length_a   1.000
_cell.length_b   1.000
_cell.length_c   1.000
_cell.angle_alpha   90.00
_cell.angle_beta   90.00
_cell.angle_gamma   90.00
#
_symmetry.space_group_name_H-M   'P 1'
#
loop_
_entity.id
_entity.type
_entity.pdbx_description
1 polymer ?
#
loop_
_entity_poly.entity_id
_entity_poly.type
_entity_poly.pdbx_seq_one_letter_code
_entity_poly.pdbx_strand_id
1 'polypeptide(L)'
;NPTARIVGIDLAPGMLAELKRKFPNRALTLIQGSYFEVPFEREAFDAAVSVESLHHFTKAEKVPLYARVRGALKPGGYFILTDYFSETDEEEAFRRSELVRLKREQGAADDEFYHYDTPLTLAHELEALREAGFADVQVLNRWAATGCIRAAK
;
A
#
# COMPACT_ATOMS: atom_id res chain seq x y z
N ASN A 1 -2.63 1.61 -20.55
CA ASN A 1 -1.85 2.49 -21.41
C ASN A 1 -0.55 1.78 -21.84
N PRO A 2 -0.39 1.42 -23.15
CA PRO A 2 0.79 0.67 -23.63
C PRO A 2 2.09 1.50 -23.61
N THR A 3 2.01 2.81 -23.60
CA THR A 3 3.15 3.73 -23.61
C THR A 3 3.54 4.26 -22.23
N ALA A 4 2.83 3.86 -21.19
CA ALA A 4 3.15 4.29 -19.82
C ALA A 4 4.53 3.78 -19.39
N ARG A 5 5.33 4.66 -18.81
CA ARG A 5 6.53 4.29 -18.05
C ARG A 5 6.08 3.85 -16.66
N ILE A 6 6.56 2.71 -16.21
CA ILE A 6 6.16 2.12 -14.94
C ILE A 6 7.38 2.00 -14.05
N VAL A 7 7.28 2.47 -12.82
CA VAL A 7 8.23 2.21 -11.74
C VAL A 7 7.56 1.24 -10.78
N GLY A 8 8.15 0.06 -10.59
CA GLY A 8 7.69 -0.96 -9.64
C GLY A 8 8.67 -1.07 -8.48
N ILE A 9 8.15 -1.12 -7.27
CA ILE A 9 8.93 -1.27 -6.04
C ILE A 9 8.38 -2.50 -5.30
N ASP A 10 9.25 -3.42 -4.95
CA ASP A 10 8.91 -4.60 -4.16
C ASP A 10 10.14 -5.08 -3.38
N LEU A 11 9.93 -5.62 -2.17
CA LEU A 11 10.98 -6.26 -1.37
C LEU A 11 11.40 -7.60 -1.98
N ALA A 12 10.45 -8.32 -2.59
CA ALA A 12 10.65 -9.66 -3.11
C ALA A 12 11.22 -9.63 -4.54
N PRO A 13 12.48 -10.03 -4.77
CA PRO A 13 13.08 -10.02 -6.11
C PRO A 13 12.34 -10.94 -7.08
N GLY A 14 11.73 -12.03 -6.59
CA GLY A 14 10.92 -12.93 -7.39
C GLY A 14 9.68 -12.27 -7.98
N MET A 15 9.02 -11.37 -7.24
CA MET A 15 7.87 -10.60 -7.75
C MET A 15 8.27 -9.66 -8.87
N LEU A 16 9.40 -8.97 -8.72
CA LEU A 16 9.95 -8.10 -9.76
C LEU A 16 10.36 -8.88 -11.02
N ALA A 17 10.96 -10.06 -10.84
CA ALA A 17 11.33 -10.94 -11.95
C ALA A 17 10.09 -11.43 -12.71
N GLU A 18 9.03 -11.82 -11.97
CA GLU A 18 7.75 -12.26 -12.57
C GLU A 18 7.05 -11.12 -13.32
N LEU A 19 7.06 -9.90 -12.78
CA LEU A 19 6.53 -8.72 -13.46
C LEU A 19 7.27 -8.49 -14.78
N LYS A 20 8.59 -8.57 -14.79
CA LYS A 20 9.39 -8.42 -15.99
C LYS A 20 9.11 -9.54 -17.01
N ARG A 21 8.94 -10.78 -16.54
CA ARG A 21 8.61 -11.93 -17.38
C ARG A 21 7.23 -11.79 -18.04
N LYS A 22 6.22 -11.30 -17.30
CA LYS A 22 4.85 -11.10 -17.80
C LYS A 22 4.76 -9.95 -18.82
N PHE A 23 5.61 -8.95 -18.66
CA PHE A 23 5.55 -7.73 -19.49
C PHE A 23 6.90 -7.39 -20.14
N PRO A 24 7.47 -8.29 -20.97
CA PRO A 24 8.84 -8.14 -21.51
C PRO A 24 9.02 -6.90 -22.39
N ASN A 25 7.95 -6.43 -23.02
CA ASN A 25 7.96 -5.28 -23.94
C ASN A 25 7.51 -3.96 -23.30
N ARG A 26 7.36 -3.92 -21.97
CA ARG A 26 6.96 -2.70 -21.24
C ARG A 26 8.18 -1.95 -20.74
N ALA A 27 8.12 -0.62 -20.78
CA ALA A 27 9.13 0.23 -20.14
C ALA A 27 8.98 0.15 -18.62
N LEU A 28 9.70 -0.80 -18.00
CA LEU A 28 9.69 -1.05 -16.56
C LEU A 28 11.01 -0.60 -15.93
N THR A 29 10.93 0.24 -14.91
CA THR A 29 12.01 0.49 -13.96
C THR A 29 11.64 -0.24 -12.67
N LEU A 30 12.41 -1.27 -12.30
CA LEU A 30 12.13 -2.12 -11.15
C LEU A 30 13.16 -1.85 -10.06
N ILE A 31 12.70 -1.56 -8.85
CA ILE A 31 13.50 -1.23 -7.69
C ILE A 31 13.22 -2.27 -6.61
N GLN A 32 14.24 -3.04 -6.23
CA GLN A 32 14.13 -3.92 -5.07
C GLN A 32 14.39 -3.09 -3.82
N GLY A 33 13.40 -3.03 -2.93
CA GLY A 33 13.51 -2.30 -1.68
C GLY A 33 12.16 -2.07 -1.02
N SER A 34 12.21 -1.60 0.22
CA SER A 34 11.03 -1.19 0.96
C SER A 34 10.50 0.14 0.43
N TYR A 35 9.21 0.24 0.15
CA TYR A 35 8.57 1.50 -0.19
C TYR A 35 8.53 2.49 0.98
N PHE A 36 8.91 2.08 2.18
CA PHE A 36 9.18 2.99 3.30
C PHE A 36 10.56 3.65 3.21
N GLU A 37 11.52 3.05 2.52
CA GLU A 37 12.91 3.51 2.43
C GLU A 37 13.26 4.09 1.07
N VAL A 38 12.78 3.46 -0.02
CA VAL A 38 13.05 3.92 -1.39
C VAL A 38 12.55 5.37 -1.55
N PRO A 39 13.40 6.31 -1.99
CA PRO A 39 12.98 7.69 -2.21
C PRO A 39 12.02 7.77 -3.40
N PHE A 40 10.93 8.50 -3.22
CA PHE A 40 10.00 8.83 -4.31
C PHE A 40 10.36 10.20 -4.90
N GLU A 41 10.50 10.24 -6.22
CA GLU A 41 10.71 11.50 -6.93
C GLU A 41 9.44 12.36 -6.82
N ARG A 42 9.63 13.64 -6.43
CA ARG A 42 8.51 14.57 -6.20
C ARG A 42 7.84 14.94 -7.53
N GLU A 43 6.50 14.93 -7.54
CA GLU A 43 5.66 15.34 -8.68
C GLU A 43 6.05 14.68 -10.02
N ALA A 44 6.50 13.42 -9.96
CA ALA A 44 6.97 12.67 -11.11
C ALA A 44 5.91 11.80 -11.78
N PHE A 45 4.87 11.41 -11.04
CA PHE A 45 3.92 10.38 -11.46
C PHE A 45 2.53 10.95 -11.70
N ASP A 46 1.88 10.47 -12.77
CA ASP A 46 0.47 10.79 -13.07
C ASP A 46 -0.48 9.93 -12.21
N ALA A 47 -0.05 8.72 -11.85
CA ALA A 47 -0.78 7.82 -10.98
C ALA A 47 0.17 6.94 -10.16
N ALA A 48 -0.26 6.53 -8.98
CA ALA A 48 0.32 5.46 -8.18
C ALA A 48 -0.72 4.36 -7.97
N VAL A 49 -0.26 3.11 -7.85
CA VAL A 49 -1.14 1.94 -7.65
C VAL A 49 -0.51 1.03 -6.62
N SER A 50 -1.30 0.58 -5.65
CA SER A 50 -0.96 -0.50 -4.72
C SER A 50 -2.06 -1.54 -4.74
N VAL A 51 -1.68 -2.82 -4.82
CA VAL A 51 -2.63 -3.93 -4.82
C VAL A 51 -2.17 -4.97 -3.83
N GLU A 52 -3.00 -5.25 -2.84
CA GLU A 52 -2.81 -6.33 -1.84
C GLU A 52 -1.41 -6.33 -1.21
N SER A 53 -0.92 -5.16 -0.79
CA SER A 53 0.43 -5.04 -0.24
C SER A 53 0.56 -4.16 1.01
N LEU A 54 -0.50 -3.44 1.40
CA LEU A 54 -0.44 -2.51 2.52
C LEU A 54 -1.25 -2.94 3.75
N HIS A 55 -1.98 -4.04 3.67
CA HIS A 55 -2.80 -4.57 4.77
C HIS A 55 -1.98 -5.12 5.97
N HIS A 56 -0.66 -5.16 5.88
CA HIS A 56 0.22 -5.55 6.98
C HIS A 56 0.57 -4.40 7.93
N PHE A 57 0.29 -3.15 7.55
CA PHE A 57 0.80 -1.95 8.24
C PHE A 57 -0.29 -1.23 9.03
N THR A 58 0.12 -0.62 10.14
CA THR A 58 -0.73 0.21 10.99
C THR A 58 -1.12 1.52 10.30
N LYS A 59 -2.18 2.17 10.76
CA LYS A 59 -2.53 3.52 10.34
C LYS A 59 -1.36 4.50 10.52
N ALA A 60 -0.64 4.40 11.64
CA ALA A 60 0.51 5.25 11.94
C ALA A 60 1.66 5.10 10.94
N GLU A 61 1.88 3.88 10.40
CA GLU A 61 2.87 3.63 9.35
C GLU A 61 2.37 4.06 7.97
N LYS A 62 1.08 3.87 7.69
CA LYS A 62 0.48 4.20 6.40
C LYS A 62 0.38 5.70 6.14
N VAL A 63 0.03 6.52 7.14
CA VAL A 63 -0.13 7.97 6.97
C VAL A 63 1.13 8.62 6.37
N PRO A 64 2.34 8.45 6.93
CA PRO A 64 3.55 9.02 6.33
C PRO A 64 3.89 8.42 4.97
N LEU A 65 3.62 7.12 4.72
CA LEU A 65 3.78 6.52 3.42
C LEU A 65 2.85 7.15 2.39
N TYR A 66 1.58 7.32 2.71
CA TYR A 66 0.59 7.95 1.83
C TYR A 66 0.92 9.43 1.54
N ALA A 67 1.45 10.15 2.52
CA ALA A 67 1.92 11.52 2.31
C ALA A 67 3.10 11.56 1.31
N ARG A 68 4.02 10.58 1.36
CA ARG A 68 5.10 10.42 0.38
C ARG A 68 4.57 10.07 -1.01
N VAL A 69 3.62 9.12 -1.11
CA VAL A 69 2.93 8.79 -2.38
C VAL A 69 2.28 10.03 -2.96
N ARG A 70 1.53 10.78 -2.15
CA ARG A 70 0.91 12.05 -2.57
C ARG A 70 1.94 13.06 -3.04
N GLY A 71 3.08 13.18 -2.36
CA GLY A 71 4.19 14.05 -2.76
C GLY A 71 4.79 13.69 -4.11
N ALA A 72 4.80 12.40 -4.46
CA ALA A 72 5.30 11.89 -5.72
C ALA A 72 4.33 12.09 -6.90
N LEU A 73 3.04 12.24 -6.63
CA LEU A 73 2.04 12.52 -7.65
C LEU A 73 2.13 13.96 -8.14
N LYS A 74 1.94 14.16 -9.44
CA LYS A 74 1.75 15.48 -10.08
C LYS A 74 0.45 16.14 -9.59
N PRO A 75 0.29 17.45 -9.73
CA PRO A 75 -1.03 18.08 -9.59
C PRO A 75 -2.07 17.40 -10.48
N GLY A 76 -3.22 17.02 -9.89
CA GLY A 76 -4.26 16.24 -10.57
C GLY A 76 -3.98 14.74 -10.69
N GLY A 77 -2.85 14.26 -10.22
CA GLY A 77 -2.54 12.84 -10.13
C GLY A 77 -3.37 12.14 -9.04
N TYR A 78 -3.39 10.82 -9.08
CA TYR A 78 -4.20 10.03 -8.15
C TYR A 78 -3.51 8.74 -7.71
N PHE A 79 -3.93 8.23 -6.56
CA PHE A 79 -3.53 6.94 -6.03
C PHE A 79 -4.71 5.96 -6.08
N ILE A 80 -4.47 4.76 -6.57
CA ILE A 80 -5.39 3.62 -6.50
C ILE A 80 -4.85 2.64 -5.47
N LEU A 81 -5.65 2.39 -4.46
CA LEU A 81 -5.42 1.36 -3.45
C LEU A 81 -6.48 0.27 -3.60
N THR A 82 -6.06 -0.95 -3.88
CA THR A 82 -6.91 -2.14 -3.81
C THR A 82 -6.33 -3.04 -2.76
N ASP A 83 -7.06 -3.27 -1.67
CA ASP A 83 -6.54 -4.02 -0.54
C ASP A 83 -7.65 -4.70 0.27
N TYR A 84 -7.26 -5.51 1.27
CA TYR A 84 -8.14 -6.14 2.24
C TYR A 84 -8.49 -5.14 3.35
N PHE A 85 -9.72 -5.30 3.89
CA PHE A 85 -10.23 -4.49 5.00
C PHE A 85 -10.88 -5.39 6.05
N SER A 86 -10.63 -5.10 7.31
CA SER A 86 -11.42 -5.67 8.40
C SER A 86 -12.86 -5.20 8.33
N GLU A 87 -13.81 -6.05 8.71
CA GLU A 87 -15.23 -5.69 8.69
C GLU A 87 -15.60 -4.77 9.85
N THR A 88 -14.96 -4.97 11.02
CA THR A 88 -15.21 -4.21 12.24
C THR A 88 -13.91 -3.79 12.92
N ASP A 89 -14.00 -2.80 13.81
CA ASP A 89 -12.88 -2.34 14.64
C ASP A 89 -12.42 -3.45 15.63
N GLU A 90 -13.34 -4.30 16.07
CA GLU A 90 -13.02 -5.46 16.91
C GLU A 90 -12.18 -6.49 16.13
N GLU A 91 -12.51 -6.74 14.86
CA GLU A 91 -11.69 -7.62 14.01
C GLU A 91 -10.31 -7.02 13.77
N GLU A 92 -10.21 -5.73 13.45
CA GLU A 92 -8.93 -5.03 13.29
C GLU A 92 -8.09 -5.17 14.58
N ALA A 93 -8.66 -4.88 15.74
CA ALA A 93 -7.99 -5.00 17.02
C ALA A 93 -7.56 -6.44 17.33
N PHE A 94 -8.43 -7.42 17.06
CA PHE A 94 -8.12 -8.84 17.23
C PHE A 94 -6.91 -9.25 16.37
N ARG A 95 -6.91 -8.93 15.06
CA ARG A 95 -5.80 -9.28 14.17
C ARG A 95 -4.48 -8.65 14.62
N ARG A 96 -4.50 -7.42 15.13
CA ARG A 96 -3.33 -6.76 15.72
C ARG A 96 -2.82 -7.50 16.95
N SER A 97 -3.72 -7.90 17.86
CA SER A 97 -3.34 -8.65 19.06
C SER A 97 -2.75 -10.02 18.73
N GLU A 98 -3.29 -10.69 17.72
CA GLU A 98 -2.76 -11.97 17.23
C GLU A 98 -1.36 -11.84 16.63
N LEU A 99 -1.08 -10.77 15.86
CA LEU A 99 0.27 -10.50 15.37
C LEU A 99 1.27 -10.38 16.53
N VAL A 100 0.94 -9.61 17.57
CA VAL A 100 1.78 -9.45 18.76
C VAL A 100 2.00 -10.79 19.46
N ARG A 101 0.94 -11.60 19.60
CA ARG A 101 1.03 -12.93 20.21
C ARG A 101 1.96 -13.85 19.41
N LEU A 102 1.79 -13.91 18.08
CA LEU A 102 2.59 -14.76 17.19
C LEU A 102 4.07 -14.36 17.21
N LYS A 103 4.37 -13.06 17.13
CA LYS A 103 5.75 -12.56 17.24
C LYS A 103 6.40 -13.01 18.55
N ARG A 104 5.70 -12.86 19.68
CA ARG A 104 6.19 -13.28 21.00
C ARG A 104 6.44 -14.78 21.07
N GLU A 105 5.52 -15.60 20.56
CA GLU A 105 5.66 -17.06 20.55
C GLU A 105 6.84 -17.56 19.72
N GLN A 106 7.17 -16.83 18.66
CA GLN A 106 8.28 -17.17 17.76
C GLN A 106 9.60 -16.46 18.09
N GLY A 107 9.59 -15.58 19.10
CA GLY A 107 10.77 -14.81 19.50
C GLY A 107 11.22 -13.77 18.48
N ALA A 108 10.31 -13.34 17.59
CA ALA A 108 10.57 -12.27 16.64
C ALA A 108 10.61 -10.90 17.35
N ALA A 109 11.49 -10.00 16.89
CA ALA A 109 11.57 -8.65 17.44
C ALA A 109 10.33 -7.81 17.08
N ASP A 110 10.01 -6.81 17.90
CA ASP A 110 8.81 -5.98 17.68
C ASP A 110 8.88 -5.20 16.36
N ASP A 111 10.07 -4.78 15.94
CA ASP A 111 10.36 -4.05 14.70
C ASP A 111 10.62 -4.96 13.49
N GLU A 112 10.73 -6.28 13.71
CA GLU A 112 10.89 -7.23 12.62
C GLU A 112 9.60 -7.38 11.82
N PHE A 113 9.68 -7.33 10.49
CA PHE A 113 8.53 -7.62 9.64
C PHE A 113 8.10 -9.09 9.80
N TYR A 114 6.85 -9.28 10.19
CA TYR A 114 6.22 -10.59 10.30
C TYR A 114 5.03 -10.67 9.35
N HIS A 115 5.04 -11.68 8.48
CA HIS A 115 4.00 -11.84 7.47
C HIS A 115 2.70 -12.33 8.10
N TYR A 116 1.84 -11.40 8.49
CA TYR A 116 0.50 -11.64 9.02
C TYR A 116 -0.41 -10.49 8.65
N ASP A 117 -1.61 -10.80 8.16
CA ASP A 117 -2.55 -9.79 7.68
C ASP A 117 -3.22 -9.07 8.84
N THR A 118 -3.02 -7.76 8.91
CA THR A 118 -3.60 -6.87 9.91
C THR A 118 -4.30 -5.68 9.24
N PRO A 119 -5.27 -5.94 8.34
CA PRO A 119 -5.92 -4.87 7.61
C PRO A 119 -6.65 -3.91 8.55
N LEU A 120 -6.61 -2.63 8.19
CA LEU A 120 -7.47 -1.63 8.81
C LEU A 120 -8.93 -1.87 8.41
N THR A 121 -9.88 -1.31 9.16
CA THR A 121 -11.23 -1.14 8.64
C THR A 121 -11.21 -0.16 7.45
N LEU A 122 -12.20 -0.26 6.57
CA LEU A 122 -12.34 0.70 5.47
C LEU A 122 -12.42 2.16 5.96
N ALA A 123 -13.09 2.38 7.10
CA ALA A 123 -13.19 3.71 7.71
C ALA A 123 -11.81 4.26 8.11
N HIS A 124 -11.00 3.47 8.82
CA HIS A 124 -9.64 3.86 9.22
C HIS A 124 -8.70 4.04 8.03
N GLU A 125 -8.87 3.25 6.97
CA GLU A 125 -8.10 3.41 5.73
C GLU A 125 -8.41 4.76 5.03
N LEU A 126 -9.70 5.11 4.92
CA LEU A 126 -10.13 6.40 4.36
C LEU A 126 -9.65 7.58 5.21
N GLU A 127 -9.64 7.45 6.53
CA GLU A 127 -9.07 8.43 7.44
C GLU A 127 -7.56 8.60 7.22
N ALA A 128 -6.81 7.50 7.13
CA ALA A 128 -5.37 7.53 6.88
C ALA A 128 -5.01 8.28 5.58
N LEU A 129 -5.77 8.05 4.51
CA LEU A 129 -5.60 8.75 3.23
C LEU A 129 -5.89 10.25 3.35
N ARG A 130 -6.97 10.64 4.06
CA ARG A 130 -7.30 12.05 4.30
C ARG A 130 -6.26 12.74 5.19
N GLU A 131 -5.82 12.08 6.24
CA GLU A 131 -4.77 12.57 7.16
C GLU A 131 -3.45 12.78 6.42
N ALA A 132 -3.12 11.93 5.44
CA ALA A 132 -1.99 12.09 4.53
C ALA A 132 -2.14 13.27 3.53
N GLY A 133 -3.30 13.93 3.52
CA GLY A 133 -3.58 15.15 2.75
C GLY A 133 -4.23 14.93 1.39
N PHE A 134 -4.72 13.73 1.05
CA PHE A 134 -5.52 13.53 -0.16
C PHE A 134 -6.86 14.28 -0.04
N ALA A 135 -7.20 15.08 -1.05
CA ALA A 135 -8.36 15.97 -1.01
C ALA A 135 -9.68 15.26 -1.34
N ASP A 136 -9.63 14.32 -2.28
CA ASP A 136 -10.80 13.56 -2.74
C ASP A 136 -10.50 12.06 -2.62
N VAL A 137 -11.18 11.39 -1.68
CA VAL A 137 -11.00 9.97 -1.38
C VAL A 137 -12.33 9.26 -1.57
N GLN A 138 -12.41 8.40 -2.58
CA GLN A 138 -13.61 7.72 -3.03
C GLN A 138 -13.41 6.20 -3.03
N VAL A 139 -14.38 5.46 -2.51
CA VAL A 139 -14.47 4.00 -2.70
C VAL A 139 -15.08 3.75 -4.07
N LEU A 140 -14.29 3.17 -4.97
CA LEU A 140 -14.73 2.86 -6.33
C LEU A 140 -15.54 1.57 -6.40
N ASN A 141 -15.12 0.56 -5.62
CA ASN A 141 -15.82 -0.72 -5.55
C ASN A 141 -15.43 -1.49 -4.29
N ARG A 142 -16.25 -2.46 -3.92
CA ARG A 142 -16.02 -3.39 -2.80
C ARG A 142 -16.49 -4.80 -3.18
N TRP A 143 -15.66 -5.82 -2.86
CA TRP A 143 -15.93 -7.23 -3.07
C TRP A 143 -15.62 -7.99 -1.78
N ALA A 144 -16.63 -8.35 -1.00
CA ALA A 144 -16.43 -8.95 0.31
C ALA A 144 -15.46 -8.11 1.18
N ALA A 145 -14.34 -8.68 1.60
CA ALA A 145 -13.32 -7.99 2.39
C ALA A 145 -12.38 -7.09 1.57
N THR A 146 -12.36 -7.21 0.24
CA THR A 146 -11.49 -6.41 -0.64
C THR A 146 -12.21 -5.16 -1.12
N GLY A 147 -11.52 -4.04 -1.21
CA GLY A 147 -12.07 -2.81 -1.78
C GLY A 147 -11.04 -2.07 -2.61
N CYS A 148 -11.54 -1.24 -3.51
CA CYS A 148 -10.75 -0.36 -4.36
C CYS A 148 -11.06 1.09 -4.04
N ILE A 149 -10.04 1.86 -3.69
CA ILE A 149 -10.13 3.27 -3.32
C ILE A 149 -9.34 4.09 -4.32
N ARG A 150 -9.90 5.23 -4.73
CA ARG A 150 -9.19 6.28 -5.45
C ARG A 150 -8.98 7.47 -4.53
N ALA A 151 -7.75 7.93 -4.40
CA ALA A 151 -7.40 9.13 -3.66
C ALA A 151 -6.71 10.14 -4.59
N ALA A 152 -7.29 11.32 -4.78
CA ALA A 152 -6.74 12.36 -5.64
C ALA A 152 -5.90 13.37 -4.85
N LYS A 153 -4.80 13.81 -5.48
CA LYS A 153 -3.91 14.85 -4.92
C LYS A 153 -4.56 16.22 -4.97
#